data_a14902b8af629cc37123967fb2819890
#
_entry.id   a14902b8af629cc37123967fb2819890
#
_cell.length_a   1.000
_cell.length_b   1.000
_cell.length_c   1.000
_cell.angle_alpha   90.00
_cell.angle_beta   90.00
_cell.angle_gamma   90.00
#
_symmetry.space_group_name_H-M   'P 1'
#
loop_
_entity.id
_entity.type
_entity.pdbx_description
1 polymer ?
#
loop_
_entity_poly.entity_id
_entity_poly.type
_entity_poly.pdbx_seq_one_letter_code
_entity_poly.pdbx_strand_id
1 'polypeptide(L)'
;MIDTTPTESNLSGLDKKAFQKNINNQQTDLYILKNAQGMEVAVTNYGCALLSIMVPDKNGKYANVVLGHDSIEHVINSPEPFLSTTIGRYGNRIANGKFTLYGEEHQLTINNGPNSLHGGPTGFHTRIWNAVQPNESTVIFNYTSADGEEGFPGNLEVEMTYRLEDETNALVIEYRATTDKAT
;
A
#
# COMPACT_ATOMS: atom_id res chain seq x y z
N MET A 1 -25.13 21.08 -17.82
CA MET A 1 -24.79 21.50 -16.45
C MET A 1 -23.40 21.00 -16.17
N ILE A 2 -22.43 21.89 -16.05
CA ILE A 2 -21.06 21.54 -15.70
C ILE A 2 -21.08 21.38 -14.17
N ASP A 3 -20.83 20.18 -13.69
CA ASP A 3 -20.69 19.92 -12.26
C ASP A 3 -19.43 20.66 -11.76
N THR A 4 -19.66 21.76 -11.08
CA THR A 4 -18.63 22.59 -10.44
C THR A 4 -18.53 22.27 -8.95
N THR A 5 -18.52 20.98 -8.59
CA THR A 5 -18.12 20.62 -7.23
C THR A 5 -16.66 21.02 -7.06
N PRO A 6 -16.28 21.90 -6.12
CA PRO A 6 -14.89 22.23 -5.88
C PRO A 6 -14.16 20.93 -5.53
N THR A 7 -13.19 20.53 -6.33
CA THR A 7 -12.22 19.52 -5.89
C THR A 7 -11.53 20.09 -4.66
N GLU A 8 -11.77 19.52 -3.48
CA GLU A 8 -11.01 19.90 -2.29
C GLU A 8 -9.53 19.81 -2.63
N SER A 9 -8.87 20.98 -2.62
CA SER A 9 -7.44 21.05 -2.91
C SER A 9 -6.69 20.37 -1.79
N ASN A 10 -6.05 19.22 -2.08
CA ASN A 10 -5.12 18.60 -1.17
C ASN A 10 -3.77 19.34 -1.19
N LEU A 11 -2.98 19.20 -0.13
CA LEU A 11 -1.67 19.85 -0.01
C LEU A 11 -0.64 19.25 -0.96
N SER A 12 -0.78 17.97 -1.28
CA SER A 12 0.11 17.25 -2.20
C SER A 12 -0.04 17.67 -3.65
N GLY A 13 -1.19 18.28 -4.02
CA GLY A 13 -1.51 18.62 -5.42
C GLY A 13 -1.82 17.40 -6.30
N LEU A 14 -1.98 16.20 -5.73
CA LEU A 14 -2.29 14.99 -6.48
C LEU A 14 -3.73 15.02 -6.99
N ASP A 15 -3.91 14.74 -8.29
CA ASP A 15 -5.25 14.64 -8.89
C ASP A 15 -5.83 13.24 -8.64
N LYS A 16 -6.96 13.17 -7.97
CA LYS A 16 -7.68 11.91 -7.71
C LYS A 16 -7.93 11.12 -8.99
N LYS A 17 -8.27 11.79 -10.10
CA LYS A 17 -8.55 11.14 -11.38
C LYS A 17 -7.33 10.42 -11.96
N ALA A 18 -6.11 10.89 -11.66
CA ALA A 18 -4.88 10.25 -12.10
C ALA A 18 -4.63 8.89 -11.40
N PHE A 19 -5.35 8.61 -10.32
CA PHE A 19 -5.27 7.33 -9.59
C PHE A 19 -6.48 6.43 -9.79
N GLN A 20 -7.50 6.89 -10.53
CA GLN A 20 -8.72 6.13 -10.79
C GLN A 20 -8.62 5.35 -12.10
N LYS A 21 -8.42 4.03 -11.99
CA LYS A 21 -8.33 3.11 -13.13
C LYS A 21 -9.00 1.79 -12.80
N ASN A 22 -9.74 1.24 -13.76
CA ASN A 22 -10.22 -0.13 -13.64
C ASN A 22 -9.14 -1.09 -14.17
N ILE A 23 -8.70 -2.01 -13.32
CA ILE A 23 -7.70 -3.04 -13.65
C ILE A 23 -8.29 -4.39 -13.25
N ASN A 24 -8.53 -5.26 -14.23
CA ASN A 24 -9.12 -6.59 -13.99
C ASN A 24 -10.41 -6.56 -13.16
N ASN A 25 -11.31 -5.63 -13.46
CA ASN A 25 -12.57 -5.37 -12.75
C ASN A 25 -12.42 -4.90 -11.29
N GLN A 26 -11.24 -4.47 -10.90
CA GLN A 26 -10.99 -3.81 -9.62
C GLN A 26 -10.64 -2.33 -9.85
N GLN A 27 -11.20 -1.46 -9.03
CA GLN A 27 -11.00 -0.01 -9.13
C GLN A 27 -9.86 0.43 -8.21
N THR A 28 -8.87 1.14 -8.79
CA THR A 28 -7.88 1.89 -8.00
C THR A 28 -8.43 3.26 -7.64
N ASP A 29 -7.98 3.82 -6.52
CA ASP A 29 -8.38 5.17 -6.08
C ASP A 29 -7.27 5.84 -5.26
N LEU A 30 -7.45 7.13 -4.99
CA LEU A 30 -6.61 7.96 -4.13
C LEU A 30 -7.38 8.26 -2.83
N TYR A 31 -6.71 8.05 -1.71
CA TYR A 31 -7.21 8.36 -0.36
C TYR A 31 -6.31 9.43 0.25
N ILE A 32 -6.94 10.51 0.72
CA ILE A 32 -6.26 11.62 1.40
C ILE A 32 -6.63 11.55 2.88
N LEU A 33 -5.61 11.48 3.74
CA LEU A 33 -5.75 11.55 5.18
C LEU A 33 -5.31 12.92 5.66
N LYS A 34 -6.05 13.48 6.61
CA LYS A 34 -5.74 14.77 7.24
C LYS A 34 -5.93 14.66 8.75
N ASN A 35 -5.10 15.36 9.51
CA ASN A 35 -5.26 15.50 10.94
C ASN A 35 -5.52 16.97 11.33
N ALA A 36 -5.90 17.19 12.59
CA ALA A 36 -6.18 18.51 13.12
C ALA A 36 -4.94 19.44 13.14
N GLN A 37 -3.72 18.90 13.05
CA GLN A 37 -2.48 19.68 13.00
C GLN A 37 -2.08 20.08 11.57
N GLY A 38 -2.88 19.72 10.57
CA GLY A 38 -2.66 20.07 9.17
C GLY A 38 -1.70 19.17 8.41
N MET A 39 -1.23 18.05 9.01
CA MET A 39 -0.51 17.02 8.27
C MET A 39 -1.46 16.33 7.28
N GLU A 40 -0.97 16.07 6.06
CA GLU A 40 -1.72 15.35 5.04
C GLU A 40 -0.90 14.17 4.52
N VAL A 41 -1.57 13.03 4.35
CA VAL A 41 -0.99 11.83 3.75
C VAL A 41 -1.86 11.37 2.60
N ALA A 42 -1.24 11.04 1.46
CA ALA A 42 -1.91 10.49 0.31
C ALA A 42 -1.46 9.04 0.07
N VAL A 43 -2.42 8.14 -0.12
CA VAL A 43 -2.19 6.72 -0.39
C VAL A 43 -3.11 6.22 -1.49
N THR A 44 -2.71 5.17 -2.21
CA THR A 44 -3.58 4.45 -3.14
C THR A 44 -3.83 3.03 -2.65
N ASN A 45 -4.93 2.42 -3.06
CA ASN A 45 -5.19 1.01 -2.76
C ASN A 45 -4.44 0.02 -3.67
N TYR A 46 -3.67 0.48 -4.63
CA TYR A 46 -2.74 -0.37 -5.37
C TYR A 46 -1.45 -0.52 -4.57
N GLY A 47 -1.19 -1.73 -4.06
CA GLY A 47 -0.07 -2.02 -3.18
C GLY A 47 -0.06 -1.22 -1.88
N CYS A 48 -1.18 -0.58 -1.52
CA CYS A 48 -1.28 0.39 -0.43
C CYS A 48 -0.15 1.43 -0.47
N ALA A 49 0.21 1.88 -1.69
CA ALA A 49 1.38 2.73 -1.88
C ALA A 49 1.19 4.10 -1.25
N LEU A 50 2.19 4.50 -0.45
CA LEU A 50 2.28 5.82 0.16
C LEU A 50 2.83 6.80 -0.88
N LEU A 51 2.02 7.80 -1.26
CA LEU A 51 2.30 8.72 -2.37
C LEU A 51 2.88 10.04 -1.90
N SER A 52 2.41 10.55 -0.77
CA SER A 52 2.95 11.77 -0.16
C SER A 52 2.72 11.79 1.34
N ILE A 53 3.61 12.47 2.05
CA ILE A 53 3.46 12.91 3.43
C ILE A 53 3.80 14.40 3.45
N MET A 54 2.78 15.23 3.57
CA MET A 54 2.93 16.68 3.61
C MET A 54 3.02 17.16 5.06
N VAL A 55 4.19 17.66 5.44
CA VAL A 55 4.44 18.17 6.78
C VAL A 55 4.96 19.61 6.72
N PRO A 56 4.62 20.46 7.72
CA PRO A 56 5.15 21.81 7.78
C PRO A 56 6.60 21.80 8.27
N ASP A 57 7.42 22.69 7.71
CA ASP A 57 8.72 23.03 8.26
C ASP A 57 8.57 23.99 9.48
N LYS A 58 9.70 24.41 10.07
CA LYS A 58 9.70 25.36 11.21
C LYS A 58 9.07 26.73 10.92
N ASN A 59 8.85 27.07 9.64
CA ASN A 59 8.22 28.32 9.20
C ASN A 59 6.75 28.10 8.76
N GLY A 60 6.21 26.88 8.92
CA GLY A 60 4.88 26.52 8.49
C GLY A 60 4.73 26.23 6.99
N LYS A 61 5.84 26.13 6.24
CA LYS A 61 5.82 25.79 4.82
C LYS A 61 5.75 24.26 4.67
N TYR A 62 4.73 23.77 3.96
CA TYR A 62 4.56 22.35 3.69
C TYR A 62 5.50 21.84 2.60
N ALA A 63 6.02 20.62 2.82
CA ALA A 63 6.79 19.88 1.84
C ALA A 63 6.49 18.38 1.95
N ASN A 64 6.56 17.68 0.81
CA ASN A 64 6.50 16.24 0.79
C ASN A 64 7.84 15.65 1.26
N VAL A 65 7.80 14.73 2.22
CA VAL A 65 8.98 14.07 2.79
C VAL A 65 9.13 12.61 2.38
N VAL A 66 8.33 12.16 1.43
CA VAL A 66 8.33 10.79 0.91
C VAL A 66 8.57 10.80 -0.60
N LEU A 67 9.26 9.78 -1.11
CA LEU A 67 9.34 9.52 -2.54
C LEU A 67 8.09 8.78 -2.97
N GLY A 68 7.25 9.42 -3.77
CA GLY A 68 5.99 8.87 -4.27
C GLY A 68 5.80 9.12 -5.76
N HIS A 69 4.66 8.72 -6.26
CA HIS A 69 4.25 8.86 -7.65
C HIS A 69 3.06 9.82 -7.76
N ASP A 70 2.87 10.43 -8.92
CA ASP A 70 1.82 11.41 -9.20
C ASP A 70 0.61 10.80 -9.95
N SER A 71 0.69 9.54 -10.30
CA SER A 71 -0.37 8.81 -11.01
C SER A 71 -0.29 7.31 -10.78
N ILE A 72 -1.40 6.61 -11.00
CA ILE A 72 -1.45 5.14 -10.91
C ILE A 72 -0.58 4.48 -11.99
N GLU A 73 -0.44 5.11 -13.15
CA GLU A 73 0.42 4.60 -14.23
C GLU A 73 1.89 4.59 -13.80
N HIS A 74 2.34 5.63 -13.09
CA HIS A 74 3.70 5.70 -12.58
C HIS A 74 3.93 4.74 -11.41
N VAL A 75 2.93 4.45 -10.57
CA VAL A 75 3.02 3.39 -9.56
C VAL A 75 3.21 2.03 -10.22
N ILE A 76 2.34 1.67 -11.18
CA ILE A 76 2.34 0.36 -11.85
C ILE A 76 3.63 0.12 -12.65
N ASN A 77 4.11 1.15 -13.35
CA ASN A 77 5.27 1.06 -14.25
C ASN A 77 6.57 1.53 -13.60
N SER A 78 6.60 1.67 -12.28
CA SER A 78 7.82 2.08 -11.58
C SER A 78 8.97 1.10 -11.82
N PRO A 79 10.18 1.58 -12.16
CA PRO A 79 11.37 0.73 -12.22
C PRO A 79 11.77 0.19 -10.83
N GLU A 80 11.24 0.82 -9.77
CA GLU A 80 11.40 0.39 -8.37
C GLU A 80 10.02 0.00 -7.81
N PRO A 81 9.49 -1.19 -8.14
CA PRO A 81 8.09 -1.57 -7.86
C PRO A 81 7.78 -1.69 -6.36
N PHE A 82 8.81 -1.75 -5.53
CA PHE A 82 8.66 -1.85 -4.07
C PHE A 82 8.68 -0.48 -3.37
N LEU A 83 8.91 0.60 -4.11
CA LEU A 83 9.01 1.94 -3.54
C LEU A 83 7.69 2.35 -2.89
N SER A 84 7.76 2.62 -1.59
CA SER A 84 6.63 3.08 -0.77
C SER A 84 5.39 2.18 -0.76
N THR A 85 5.50 0.93 -1.20
CA THR A 85 4.42 -0.05 -1.26
C THR A 85 4.42 -1.00 -0.06
N THR A 86 3.29 -1.68 0.17
CA THR A 86 3.20 -2.74 1.18
C THR A 86 3.88 -4.01 0.69
N ILE A 87 4.78 -4.53 1.50
CA ILE A 87 5.55 -5.74 1.20
C ILE A 87 4.94 -6.95 1.93
N GLY A 88 4.79 -8.03 1.21
CA GLY A 88 4.26 -9.29 1.74
C GLY A 88 4.13 -10.38 0.67
N ARG A 89 3.93 -11.65 1.13
CA ARG A 89 3.79 -12.03 2.57
C ARG A 89 5.08 -11.88 3.39
N TYR A 90 6.27 -12.06 2.77
CA TYR A 90 7.56 -12.01 3.46
C TYR A 90 8.40 -10.83 2.92
N GLY A 91 8.94 -10.03 3.83
CA GLY A 91 9.82 -8.91 3.49
C GLY A 91 11.27 -9.36 3.29
N ASN A 92 11.97 -8.77 2.32
CA ASN A 92 13.33 -9.09 1.93
C ASN A 92 13.44 -10.50 1.28
N ARG A 93 14.55 -11.20 1.40
CA ARG A 93 14.89 -12.40 0.60
C ARG A 93 14.70 -13.69 1.37
N ILE A 94 14.14 -14.68 0.65
CA ILE A 94 14.22 -16.10 1.04
C ILE A 94 15.16 -16.78 0.06
N ALA A 95 16.25 -17.33 0.58
CA ALA A 95 17.29 -17.97 -0.20
C ALA A 95 16.75 -19.15 -1.02
N ASN A 96 17.07 -19.19 -2.30
CA ASN A 96 16.57 -20.18 -3.27
C ASN A 96 15.02 -20.26 -3.35
N GLY A 97 14.32 -19.27 -2.77
CA GLY A 97 12.87 -19.27 -2.66
C GLY A 97 12.31 -20.47 -1.88
N LYS A 98 13.06 -21.03 -0.94
CA LYS A 98 12.66 -22.24 -0.23
C LYS A 98 12.68 -22.03 1.28
N PHE A 99 11.65 -22.58 1.93
CA PHE A 99 11.63 -22.72 3.39
C PHE A 99 10.93 -24.01 3.79
N THR A 100 11.21 -24.49 5.00
CA THR A 100 10.57 -25.67 5.56
C THR A 100 9.69 -25.24 6.73
N LEU A 101 8.43 -25.68 6.71
CA LEU A 101 7.46 -25.41 7.76
C LEU A 101 6.83 -26.73 8.20
N TYR A 102 6.97 -27.10 9.47
CA TYR A 102 6.50 -28.39 10.05
C TYR A 102 6.96 -29.63 9.28
N GLY A 103 8.16 -29.59 8.68
CA GLY A 103 8.74 -30.71 7.93
C GLY A 103 8.34 -30.77 6.45
N GLU A 104 7.49 -29.89 5.97
CA GLU A 104 7.12 -29.73 4.57
C GLU A 104 7.94 -28.61 3.91
N GLU A 105 8.58 -28.90 2.77
CA GLU A 105 9.31 -27.91 1.99
C GLU A 105 8.33 -27.15 1.08
N HIS A 106 8.38 -25.82 1.11
CA HIS A 106 7.63 -24.91 0.26
C HIS A 106 8.57 -24.21 -0.71
N GLN A 107 8.19 -24.19 -2.01
CA GLN A 107 8.90 -23.49 -3.06
C GLN A 107 8.14 -22.23 -3.44
N LEU A 108 8.79 -21.08 -3.27
CA LEU A 108 8.28 -19.77 -3.65
C LEU A 108 8.69 -19.38 -5.07
N THR A 109 7.97 -18.46 -5.67
CA THR A 109 8.33 -17.85 -6.94
C THR A 109 9.65 -17.06 -6.82
N ILE A 110 10.57 -17.31 -7.77
CA ILE A 110 11.87 -16.64 -7.83
C ILE A 110 11.75 -15.36 -8.65
N ASN A 111 12.23 -14.25 -8.11
CA ASN A 111 12.19 -12.93 -8.77
C ASN A 111 13.46 -12.08 -8.56
N ASN A 112 14.47 -12.60 -7.86
CA ASN A 112 15.71 -11.85 -7.62
C ASN A 112 16.93 -12.79 -7.61
N GLY A 113 17.55 -13.01 -8.77
CA GLY A 113 18.58 -14.02 -8.93
C GLY A 113 18.03 -15.38 -8.53
N PRO A 114 18.66 -16.14 -7.59
CA PRO A 114 18.13 -17.42 -7.14
C PRO A 114 17.07 -17.28 -6.04
N ASN A 115 16.75 -16.06 -5.57
CA ASN A 115 15.96 -15.84 -4.37
C ASN A 115 14.51 -15.40 -4.68
N SER A 116 13.60 -15.64 -3.74
CA SER A 116 12.34 -14.90 -3.65
C SER A 116 12.57 -13.60 -2.89
N LEU A 117 12.14 -12.49 -3.45
CA LEU A 117 12.27 -11.13 -2.87
C LEU A 117 10.89 -10.53 -2.68
N HIS A 118 10.63 -10.00 -1.47
CA HIS A 118 9.47 -9.18 -1.14
C HIS A 118 8.12 -9.84 -1.47
N GLY A 119 8.02 -11.16 -1.29
CA GLY A 119 6.79 -11.91 -1.53
C GLY A 119 6.55 -12.32 -2.97
N GLY A 120 7.58 -12.22 -3.85
CA GLY A 120 7.52 -12.64 -5.24
C GLY A 120 7.16 -11.52 -6.23
N PRO A 121 7.10 -11.83 -7.54
CA PRO A 121 6.87 -10.83 -8.59
C PRO A 121 5.46 -10.20 -8.53
N THR A 122 4.48 -10.93 -8.01
CA THR A 122 3.10 -10.46 -7.87
C THR A 122 2.61 -10.47 -6.41
N GLY A 123 3.51 -10.12 -5.48
CA GLY A 123 3.21 -9.99 -4.06
C GLY A 123 2.28 -8.80 -3.73
N PHE A 124 2.20 -8.44 -2.47
CA PHE A 124 1.26 -7.42 -1.96
C PHE A 124 1.37 -6.06 -2.64
N HIS A 125 2.56 -5.68 -3.10
CA HIS A 125 2.86 -4.43 -3.80
C HIS A 125 2.13 -4.26 -5.15
N THR A 126 1.68 -5.36 -5.77
CA THR A 126 0.95 -5.33 -7.05
C THR A 126 -0.55 -5.56 -6.91
N ARG A 127 -1.05 -5.76 -5.69
CA ARG A 127 -2.46 -6.08 -5.45
C ARG A 127 -3.29 -4.81 -5.30
N ILE A 128 -4.53 -4.88 -5.76
CA ILE A 128 -5.53 -3.86 -5.46
C ILE A 128 -6.26 -4.31 -4.21
N TRP A 129 -6.13 -3.53 -3.15
CA TRP A 129 -6.73 -3.82 -1.86
C TRP A 129 -8.12 -3.19 -1.78
N ASN A 130 -9.03 -3.87 -1.10
CA ASN A 130 -10.31 -3.26 -0.74
C ASN A 130 -10.05 -2.19 0.31
N ALA A 131 -10.60 -1.00 0.09
CA ALA A 131 -10.33 0.14 0.96
C ALA A 131 -11.61 0.71 1.56
N VAL A 132 -11.55 1.07 2.83
CA VAL A 132 -12.59 1.81 3.55
C VAL A 132 -11.94 2.98 4.26
N GLN A 133 -12.44 4.18 4.02
CA GLN A 133 -12.03 5.40 4.74
C GLN A 133 -13.13 5.80 5.72
N PRO A 134 -13.07 5.37 7.00
CA PRO A 134 -14.15 5.61 7.96
C PRO A 134 -14.22 7.07 8.43
N ASN A 135 -13.13 7.81 8.33
CA ASN A 135 -13.03 9.24 8.66
C ASN A 135 -11.87 9.89 7.91
N GLU A 136 -11.66 11.19 8.11
CA GLU A 136 -10.63 11.98 7.40
C GLU A 136 -9.20 11.59 7.75
N SER A 137 -8.95 10.98 8.92
CA SER A 137 -7.60 10.64 9.38
C SER A 137 -7.23 9.16 9.24
N THR A 138 -8.16 8.30 8.77
CA THR A 138 -7.96 6.83 8.77
C THR A 138 -8.41 6.20 7.47
N VAL A 139 -7.59 5.32 6.90
CA VAL A 139 -7.97 4.39 5.84
C VAL A 139 -7.56 2.97 6.21
N ILE A 140 -8.44 2.01 5.93
CA ILE A 140 -8.26 0.58 6.20
C ILE A 140 -8.26 -0.14 4.86
N PHE A 141 -7.23 -0.93 4.63
CA PHE A 141 -7.06 -1.77 3.46
C PHE A 141 -7.17 -3.24 3.84
N ASN A 142 -7.92 -4.02 3.05
CA ASN A 142 -8.10 -5.45 3.26
C ASN A 142 -7.73 -6.22 2.00
N TYR A 143 -6.99 -7.30 2.18
CA TYR A 143 -6.62 -8.20 1.10
C TYR A 143 -6.61 -9.65 1.61
N THR A 144 -7.13 -10.57 0.78
CA THR A 144 -7.03 -12.01 1.02
C THR A 144 -6.04 -12.59 0.04
N SER A 145 -4.87 -13.00 0.53
CA SER A 145 -3.86 -13.72 -0.22
C SER A 145 -4.23 -15.19 -0.19
N ALA A 146 -4.57 -15.75 -1.36
CA ALA A 146 -5.06 -17.13 -1.47
C ALA A 146 -3.96 -18.16 -1.20
N ASP A 147 -4.38 -19.36 -0.76
CA ASP A 147 -3.49 -20.53 -0.65
C ASP A 147 -2.72 -20.77 -1.95
N GLY A 148 -1.40 -20.88 -1.87
CA GLY A 148 -0.51 -21.04 -3.02
C GLY A 148 -0.12 -19.76 -3.74
N GLU A 149 -0.59 -18.59 -3.33
CA GLU A 149 -0.13 -17.31 -3.91
C GLU A 149 1.38 -17.18 -3.73
N GLU A 150 2.11 -16.97 -4.82
CA GLU A 150 3.58 -16.91 -4.89
C GLU A 150 4.28 -18.14 -4.25
N GLY A 151 3.56 -19.25 -4.04
CA GLY A 151 4.02 -20.49 -3.41
C GLY A 151 3.84 -20.54 -1.89
N PHE A 152 3.29 -19.51 -1.27
CA PHE A 152 3.01 -19.52 0.17
C PHE A 152 1.77 -20.36 0.49
N PRO A 153 1.82 -21.22 1.53
CA PRO A 153 0.68 -22.05 1.94
C PRO A 153 -0.35 -21.24 2.73
N GLY A 154 -1.61 -21.66 2.69
CA GLY A 154 -2.72 -21.09 3.45
C GLY A 154 -3.33 -19.86 2.86
N ASN A 155 -4.62 -19.65 3.15
CA ASN A 155 -5.25 -18.37 2.92
C ASN A 155 -4.86 -17.42 4.04
N LEU A 156 -4.39 -16.23 3.67
CA LEU A 156 -3.99 -15.17 4.62
C LEU A 156 -4.89 -13.95 4.40
N GLU A 157 -5.71 -13.64 5.39
CA GLU A 157 -6.47 -12.40 5.43
C GLU A 157 -5.62 -11.32 6.09
N VAL A 158 -5.40 -10.20 5.39
CA VAL A 158 -4.57 -9.09 5.87
C VAL A 158 -5.40 -7.83 5.92
N GLU A 159 -5.35 -7.15 7.05
CA GLU A 159 -5.83 -5.79 7.25
C GLU A 159 -4.64 -4.89 7.52
N MET A 160 -4.58 -3.76 6.82
CA MET A 160 -3.59 -2.72 7.02
C MET A 160 -4.29 -1.39 7.24
N THR A 161 -3.97 -0.70 8.32
CA THR A 161 -4.53 0.60 8.66
C THR A 161 -3.46 1.68 8.59
N TYR A 162 -3.74 2.74 7.83
CA TYR A 162 -3.05 4.02 7.95
C TYR A 162 -3.91 4.97 8.77
N ARG A 163 -3.35 5.54 9.83
CA ARG A 163 -4.03 6.49 10.70
C ARG A 163 -3.12 7.65 11.10
N LEU A 164 -3.58 8.87 10.86
CA LEU A 164 -2.96 10.06 11.39
C LEU A 164 -3.48 10.36 12.79
N GLU A 165 -2.58 10.65 13.72
CA GLU A 165 -2.97 11.07 15.07
C GLU A 165 -3.29 12.57 15.09
N ASP A 166 -4.38 12.94 15.76
CA ASP A 166 -4.86 14.32 15.78
C ASP A 166 -3.98 15.26 16.62
N GLU A 167 -3.36 14.75 17.69
CA GLU A 167 -2.57 15.56 18.62
C GLU A 167 -1.08 15.65 18.24
N THR A 168 -0.65 14.79 17.34
CA THR A 168 0.75 14.68 16.89
C THR A 168 0.81 14.60 15.37
N ASN A 169 1.95 14.84 14.78
CA ASN A 169 2.18 14.56 13.36
C ASN A 169 2.72 13.14 13.18
N ALA A 170 2.09 12.16 13.81
CA ALA A 170 2.45 10.75 13.68
C ALA A 170 1.52 10.05 12.68
N LEU A 171 2.13 9.35 11.71
CA LEU A 171 1.45 8.37 10.87
C LEU A 171 1.63 7.00 11.51
N VAL A 172 0.53 6.40 11.98
CA VAL A 172 0.50 5.05 12.51
C VAL A 172 0.16 4.08 11.38
N ILE A 173 0.95 3.02 11.25
CA ILE A 173 0.75 1.95 10.29
C ILE A 173 0.60 0.65 11.09
N GLU A 174 -0.60 0.06 11.03
CA GLU A 174 -0.91 -1.16 11.77
C GLU A 174 -1.20 -2.29 10.78
N TYR A 175 -0.71 -3.49 11.10
CA TYR A 175 -0.99 -4.71 10.36
C TYR A 175 -1.66 -5.73 11.26
N ARG A 176 -2.71 -6.34 10.76
CA ARG A 176 -3.37 -7.49 11.37
C ARG A 176 -3.51 -8.57 10.31
N ALA A 177 -3.16 -9.80 10.66
CA ALA A 177 -3.31 -10.92 9.76
C ALA A 177 -3.84 -12.15 10.47
N THR A 178 -4.69 -12.91 9.79
CA THR A 178 -5.21 -14.21 10.21
C THR A 178 -5.06 -15.22 9.09
N THR A 179 -4.82 -16.48 9.44
CA THR A 179 -4.61 -17.55 8.45
C THR A 179 -5.36 -18.80 8.86
N ASP A 180 -5.74 -19.62 7.87
CA ASP A 180 -6.42 -20.92 8.07
C ASP A 180 -5.43 -22.07 8.27
N LYS A 181 -4.15 -21.89 7.94
CA LYS A 181 -3.08 -22.84 8.22
C LYS A 181 -1.72 -22.13 8.32
N ALA A 182 -0.73 -22.83 8.81
CA ALA A 182 0.62 -22.28 8.91
C ALA A 182 1.16 -21.78 7.56
N THR A 183 1.75 -20.58 7.56
CA THR A 183 2.24 -19.89 6.37
C THR A 183 3.49 -19.08 6.68
#